data_42eaa42ac074fe93e84a9aa62e07d1aa
#
_entry.id   42eaa42ac074fe93e84a9aa62e07d1aa
#
_cell.length_a   1.000
_cell.length_b   1.000
_cell.length_c   1.000
_cell.angle_alpha   90.00
_cell.angle_beta   90.00
_cell.angle_gamma   90.00
#
_symmetry.space_group_name_H-M   'P 1'
#
loop_
_entity.id
_entity.type
_entity.pdbx_description
1 polymer ?
#
loop_
_entity_poly.entity_id
_entity_poly.type
_entity_poly.pdbx_seq_one_letter_code
_entity_poly.pdbx_strand_id
1 'polypeptide(L)'
;KCKDCIIHCDIKPENILLDDAFVPRVANLGLAKLMGRDFSHVLTTMQGTVGYLAPKWIASTTVTAKADMFSYGMILFEIVSGRRNVGQHADGTVDFLPSTAVSLLLNGDVRSAVDSQLGGSVDVAQVERACKV
;
A
#
# COMPACT_ATOMS: atom_id res chain seq x y z
N LYS A 1 20.46 11.49 -13.52
CA LYS A 1 20.45 10.61 -12.34
C LYS A 1 20.07 11.46 -11.14
N CYS A 2 18.92 11.17 -10.53
CA CYS A 2 18.53 11.80 -9.27
C CYS A 2 19.60 11.49 -8.22
N LYS A 3 20.07 12.51 -7.52
CA LYS A 3 21.18 12.36 -6.58
C LYS A 3 20.70 11.91 -5.19
N ASP A 4 19.46 12.20 -4.85
CA ASP A 4 18.86 11.93 -3.55
C ASP A 4 17.60 11.08 -3.72
N CYS A 5 17.31 10.22 -2.77
CA CYS A 5 16.10 9.44 -2.71
C CYS A 5 15.08 10.18 -1.84
N ILE A 6 13.86 10.29 -2.33
CA ILE A 6 12.74 10.82 -1.57
C ILE A 6 11.91 9.64 -1.06
N ILE A 7 11.67 9.59 0.24
CA ILE A 7 10.70 8.68 0.85
C ILE A 7 9.45 9.51 1.14
N HIS A 8 8.32 9.14 0.59
CA HIS A 8 7.07 9.90 0.69
C HIS A 8 6.45 9.83 2.09
N CYS A 9 6.53 8.67 2.71
CA CYS A 9 6.04 8.38 4.06
C CYS A 9 4.51 8.36 4.25
N ASP A 10 3.71 8.68 3.24
CA ASP A 10 2.24 8.65 3.30
C ASP A 10 1.62 8.28 1.94
N ILE A 11 2.13 7.22 1.33
CA ILE A 11 1.56 6.67 0.10
C ILE A 11 0.22 6.02 0.43
N LYS A 12 -0.86 6.56 -0.17
CA LYS A 12 -2.25 6.10 -0.02
C LYS A 12 -3.11 6.60 -1.19
N PRO A 13 -4.30 6.06 -1.44
CA PRO A 13 -5.14 6.46 -2.57
C PRO A 13 -5.44 7.96 -2.60
N GLU A 14 -5.69 8.59 -1.46
CA GLU A 14 -6.01 10.01 -1.36
C GLU A 14 -4.85 10.93 -1.80
N ASN A 15 -3.62 10.41 -1.82
CA ASN A 15 -2.41 11.10 -2.27
C ASN A 15 -2.00 10.73 -3.71
N ILE A 16 -2.81 9.94 -4.40
CA ILE A 16 -2.63 9.60 -5.82
C ILE A 16 -3.72 10.32 -6.62
N LEU A 17 -3.36 11.42 -7.24
CA LEU A 17 -4.28 12.20 -8.07
C LEU A 17 -4.21 11.72 -9.51
N LEU A 18 -5.34 11.73 -10.20
CA LEU A 18 -5.41 11.45 -11.63
C LEU A 18 -5.53 12.78 -12.38
N ASP A 19 -4.72 12.97 -13.42
CA ASP A 19 -4.89 14.09 -14.33
C ASP A 19 -6.00 13.80 -15.38
N ASP A 20 -6.27 14.76 -16.26
CA ASP A 20 -7.34 14.67 -17.27
C ASP A 20 -7.15 13.48 -18.25
N ALA A 21 -5.94 12.94 -18.34
CA ALA A 21 -5.61 11.74 -19.13
C ALA A 21 -5.55 10.45 -18.27
N PHE A 22 -6.06 10.50 -17.03
CA PHE A 22 -6.00 9.42 -16.06
C PHE A 22 -4.57 8.98 -15.70
N VAL A 23 -3.58 9.84 -15.86
CA VAL A 23 -2.20 9.55 -15.46
C VAL A 23 -2.05 9.78 -13.95
N PRO A 24 -1.61 8.78 -13.17
CA PRO A 24 -1.46 8.93 -11.73
C PRO A 24 -0.28 9.84 -11.38
N ARG A 25 -0.51 10.73 -10.43
CA ARG A 25 0.49 11.65 -9.89
C ARG A 25 0.48 11.61 -8.37
N VAL A 26 1.64 11.37 -7.80
CA VAL A 26 1.81 11.40 -6.34
C VAL A 26 1.80 12.85 -5.86
N ALA A 27 1.00 13.14 -4.86
CA ALA A 27 0.81 14.45 -4.27
C ALA A 27 1.03 14.42 -2.75
N ASN A 28 0.98 15.59 -2.09
CA ASN A 28 1.07 15.73 -0.63
C ASN A 28 2.41 15.28 -0.04
N LEU A 29 3.50 15.91 -0.43
CA LEU A 29 4.86 15.64 0.07
C LEU A 29 5.13 16.17 1.49
N GLY A 30 4.08 16.52 2.26
CA GLY A 30 4.22 17.14 3.59
C GLY A 30 4.96 16.27 4.61
N LEU A 31 4.94 14.95 4.48
CA LEU A 31 5.66 14.02 5.34
C LEU A 31 6.94 13.48 4.70
N ALA A 32 7.26 13.86 3.47
CA ALA A 32 8.38 13.33 2.71
C ALA A 32 9.72 13.59 3.39
N LYS A 33 10.63 12.63 3.27
CA LYS A 33 11.99 12.69 3.80
C LYS A 33 13.00 12.55 2.66
N LEU A 34 14.04 13.37 2.72
CA LEU A 34 15.19 13.26 1.85
C LEU A 34 16.20 12.28 2.46
N MET A 35 16.58 11.29 1.69
CA MET A 35 17.62 10.33 2.05
C MET A 35 18.86 10.62 1.21
N GLY A 36 19.95 11.04 1.89
CA GLY A 36 21.24 11.26 1.24
C GLY A 36 21.84 9.93 0.74
N ARG A 37 22.81 10.03 -0.18
CA ARG A 37 23.41 8.86 -0.85
C ARG A 37 24.08 7.86 0.08
N ASP A 38 24.60 8.35 1.21
CA ASP A 38 25.39 7.56 2.15
C ASP A 38 24.52 6.91 3.24
N PHE A 39 23.20 7.14 3.20
CA PHE A 39 22.27 6.63 4.19
C PHE A 39 21.27 5.66 3.55
N SER A 40 21.09 4.52 4.21
CA SER A 40 20.10 3.50 3.81
C SER A 40 18.75 3.70 4.50
N HIS A 41 18.66 4.63 5.47
CA HIS A 41 17.48 4.88 6.28
C HIS A 41 17.49 6.28 6.88
N VAL A 42 16.33 6.76 7.29
CA VAL A 42 16.16 8.05 7.98
C VAL A 42 15.52 7.79 9.34
N LEU A 43 16.09 8.41 10.39
CA LEU A 43 15.45 8.43 11.71
C LEU A 43 14.30 9.43 11.69
N THR A 44 13.10 8.96 12.04
CA THR A 44 11.92 9.83 12.11
C THR A 44 10.88 9.24 13.05
N THR A 45 10.07 10.09 13.64
CA THR A 45 8.86 9.65 14.33
C THR A 45 7.93 8.98 13.33
N MET A 46 7.23 7.93 13.76
CA MET A 46 6.24 7.25 12.95
C MET A 46 5.12 8.25 12.57
N GLN A 47 4.93 8.43 11.29
CA GLN A 47 3.89 9.28 10.71
C GLN A 47 3.30 8.55 9.51
N GLY A 48 2.07 8.89 9.12
CA GLY A 48 1.40 8.27 7.99
C GLY A 48 0.02 7.74 8.36
N THR A 49 -0.59 7.01 7.45
CA THR A 49 -1.99 6.61 7.55
C THR A 49 -2.10 5.13 7.96
N VAL A 50 -2.93 4.84 8.96
CA VAL A 50 -3.25 3.47 9.39
C VAL A 50 -3.77 2.66 8.19
N GLY A 51 -3.31 1.42 8.06
CA GLY A 51 -3.63 0.55 6.92
C GLY A 51 -2.59 0.57 5.80
N TYR A 52 -1.69 1.58 5.78
CA TYR A 52 -0.62 1.69 4.77
C TYR A 52 0.77 1.72 5.39
N LEU A 53 0.87 1.77 6.72
CA LEU A 53 2.15 1.80 7.43
C LEU A 53 2.85 0.44 7.39
N ALA A 54 4.11 0.44 6.96
CA ALA A 54 4.93 -0.77 6.95
C ALA A 54 5.18 -1.28 8.38
N PRO A 55 4.97 -2.57 8.67
CA PRO A 55 5.15 -3.14 10.01
C PRO A 55 6.55 -2.89 10.58
N LYS A 56 7.58 -2.96 9.74
CA LYS A 56 8.96 -2.69 10.17
C LYS A 56 9.17 -1.23 10.60
N TRP A 57 8.45 -0.30 9.99
CA TRP A 57 8.52 1.10 10.40
C TRP A 57 7.76 1.31 11.72
N ILE A 58 6.62 0.63 11.91
CA ILE A 58 5.88 0.66 13.19
C ILE A 58 6.76 0.14 14.35
N ALA A 59 7.58 -0.89 14.08
CA ALA A 59 8.45 -1.52 15.08
C ALA A 59 9.77 -0.77 15.32
N SER A 60 10.09 0.26 14.54
CA SER A 60 11.36 0.98 14.62
C SER A 60 11.19 2.47 14.36
N THR A 61 12.18 3.26 14.78
CA THR A 61 12.22 4.70 14.48
C THR A 61 12.88 5.02 13.12
N THR A 62 13.16 3.99 12.32
CA THR A 62 13.85 4.15 11.03
C THR A 62 12.91 3.89 9.87
N VAL A 63 12.93 4.74 8.87
CA VAL A 63 12.21 4.57 7.61
C VAL A 63 13.17 4.37 6.46
N THR A 64 12.79 3.54 5.51
CA THR A 64 13.50 3.27 4.26
C THR A 64 12.53 3.40 3.09
N ALA A 65 13.04 3.47 1.85
CA ALA A 65 12.19 3.47 0.65
C ALA A 65 11.26 2.24 0.55
N LYS A 66 11.57 1.16 1.28
CA LYS A 66 10.70 -0.03 1.36
C LYS A 66 9.38 0.24 2.07
N ALA A 67 9.29 1.30 2.88
CA ALA A 67 8.03 1.70 3.50
C ALA A 67 7.01 2.17 2.45
N ASP A 68 7.45 2.99 1.49
CA ASP A 68 6.59 3.42 0.37
C ASP A 68 6.19 2.25 -0.54
N MET A 69 7.11 1.29 -0.75
CA MET A 69 6.80 0.06 -1.51
C MET A 69 5.72 -0.78 -0.83
N PHE A 70 5.79 -0.92 0.49
CA PHE A 70 4.75 -1.61 1.26
C PHE A 70 3.39 -0.88 1.12
N SER A 71 3.39 0.44 1.31
CA SER A 71 2.18 1.27 1.18
C SER A 71 1.57 1.15 -0.23
N TYR A 72 2.42 1.12 -1.26
CA TYR A 72 1.98 0.88 -2.64
C TYR A 72 1.35 -0.51 -2.82
N GLY A 73 1.93 -1.55 -2.22
CA GLY A 73 1.33 -2.89 -2.20
C GLY A 73 -0.08 -2.88 -1.60
N MET A 74 -0.29 -2.10 -0.52
CA MET A 74 -1.62 -1.94 0.10
C MET A 74 -2.62 -1.26 -0.85
N ILE A 75 -2.19 -0.27 -1.63
CA ILE A 75 -3.05 0.35 -2.67
C ILE A 75 -3.42 -0.65 -3.75
N LEU A 76 -2.48 -1.48 -4.21
CA LEU A 76 -2.77 -2.53 -5.20
C LEU A 76 -3.84 -3.49 -4.69
N PHE A 77 -3.80 -3.86 -3.41
CA PHE A 77 -4.83 -4.68 -2.79
C PHE A 77 -6.21 -4.02 -2.84
N GLU A 78 -6.31 -2.74 -2.49
CA GLU A 78 -7.57 -2.00 -2.58
C GLU A 78 -8.12 -1.97 -4.01
N ILE A 79 -7.25 -1.70 -5.00
CA ILE A 79 -7.64 -1.65 -6.41
C ILE A 79 -8.17 -3.02 -6.89
N VAL A 80 -7.46 -4.10 -6.55
CA VAL A 80 -7.83 -5.45 -7.00
C VAL A 80 -9.09 -5.95 -6.31
N SER A 81 -9.25 -5.65 -5.02
CA SER A 81 -10.38 -6.13 -4.23
C SER A 81 -11.62 -5.25 -4.29
N GLY A 82 -11.50 -4.00 -4.75
CA GLY A 82 -12.56 -3.00 -4.68
C GLY A 82 -12.94 -2.61 -3.25
N ARG A 83 -12.13 -2.93 -2.25
CA ARG A 83 -12.38 -2.70 -0.82
C ARG A 83 -11.27 -1.89 -0.18
N ARG A 84 -11.60 -1.13 0.87
CA ARG A 84 -10.58 -0.39 1.64
C ARG A 84 -9.76 -1.34 2.51
N ASN A 85 -8.46 -1.03 2.69
CA ASN A 85 -7.55 -1.80 3.55
C ASN A 85 -8.04 -1.90 4.99
N VAL A 86 -8.65 -0.84 5.48
CA VAL A 86 -9.30 -0.80 6.80
C VAL A 86 -10.78 -0.53 6.58
N GLY A 87 -11.59 -1.53 6.82
CA GLY A 87 -13.05 -1.44 6.82
C GLY A 87 -13.58 -1.38 8.26
N GLN A 88 -14.58 -0.56 8.51
CA GLN A 88 -15.32 -0.56 9.78
C GLN A 88 -16.73 -1.04 9.49
N HIS A 89 -17.13 -2.11 10.17
CA HIS A 89 -18.49 -2.65 10.10
C HIS A 89 -19.44 -1.89 11.03
N ALA A 90 -20.73 -1.98 10.76
CA ALA A 90 -21.76 -1.33 11.55
C ALA A 90 -21.81 -1.81 13.02
N ASP A 91 -21.29 -3.00 13.30
CA ASP A 91 -21.16 -3.59 14.64
C ASP A 91 -19.90 -3.13 15.40
N GLY A 92 -19.11 -2.22 14.81
CA GLY A 92 -17.86 -1.70 15.38
C GLY A 92 -16.64 -2.58 15.18
N THR A 93 -16.78 -3.74 14.52
CA THR A 93 -15.63 -4.56 14.15
C THR A 93 -14.81 -3.90 13.04
N VAL A 94 -13.49 -4.08 13.10
CA VAL A 94 -12.55 -3.58 12.10
C VAL A 94 -12.06 -4.75 11.26
N ASP A 95 -12.30 -4.69 9.97
CA ASP A 95 -11.71 -5.61 8.99
C ASP A 95 -10.39 -5.04 8.46
N PHE A 96 -9.38 -5.88 8.40
CA PHE A 96 -8.08 -5.53 7.84
C PHE A 96 -7.83 -6.39 6.60
N LEU A 97 -8.09 -5.81 5.44
CA LEU A 97 -8.04 -6.48 4.14
C LEU A 97 -6.77 -7.31 3.89
N PRO A 98 -5.55 -6.84 4.23
CA PRO A 98 -4.35 -7.64 4.03
C PRO A 98 -4.35 -8.98 4.79
N SER A 99 -4.93 -9.03 5.99
CA SER A 99 -5.07 -10.29 6.75
C SER A 99 -6.00 -11.27 6.06
N THR A 100 -7.12 -10.78 5.52
CA THR A 100 -8.06 -11.57 4.73
C THR A 100 -7.38 -12.10 3.45
N ALA A 101 -6.65 -11.26 2.75
CA ALA A 101 -5.93 -11.63 1.54
C ALA A 101 -4.87 -12.71 1.77
N VAL A 102 -4.10 -12.61 2.86
CA VAL A 102 -3.14 -13.66 3.26
C VAL A 102 -3.85 -14.98 3.52
N SER A 103 -4.99 -14.96 4.22
CA SER A 103 -5.78 -16.17 4.48
C SER A 103 -6.28 -16.81 3.19
N LEU A 104 -6.78 -16.01 2.24
CA LEU A 104 -7.23 -16.49 0.92
C LEU A 104 -6.08 -17.09 0.10
N LEU A 105 -4.91 -16.44 0.13
CA LEU A 105 -3.70 -16.96 -0.51
C LEU A 105 -3.30 -18.33 0.04
N LEU A 106 -3.26 -18.46 1.36
CA LEU A 106 -2.88 -19.71 2.04
C LEU A 106 -3.87 -20.85 1.74
N ASN A 107 -5.15 -20.53 1.55
CA ASN A 107 -6.19 -21.47 1.21
C ASN A 107 -6.31 -21.75 -0.31
N GLY A 108 -5.50 -21.10 -1.16
CA GLY A 108 -5.55 -21.22 -2.60
C GLY A 108 -6.78 -20.58 -3.27
N ASP A 109 -7.55 -19.78 -2.51
CA ASP A 109 -8.76 -19.10 -2.98
C ASP A 109 -8.51 -17.61 -3.31
N VAL A 110 -7.54 -17.36 -4.16
CA VAL A 110 -7.14 -16.00 -4.54
C VAL A 110 -8.26 -15.27 -5.31
N ARG A 111 -9.14 -16.02 -6.00
CA ARG A 111 -10.24 -15.41 -6.75
C ARG A 111 -11.23 -14.67 -5.86
N SER A 112 -11.45 -15.14 -4.65
CA SER A 112 -12.33 -14.48 -3.67
C SER A 112 -11.78 -13.16 -3.14
N ALA A 113 -10.49 -12.86 -3.37
CA ALA A 113 -9.90 -11.58 -3.05
C ALA A 113 -10.17 -10.49 -4.10
N VAL A 114 -10.68 -10.87 -5.28
CA VAL A 114 -10.86 -9.96 -6.42
C VAL A 114 -12.26 -9.36 -6.42
N ASP A 115 -12.37 -8.09 -6.82
CA ASP A 115 -13.65 -7.43 -7.01
C ASP A 115 -14.48 -8.17 -8.08
N SER A 116 -15.71 -8.53 -7.72
CA SER A 116 -16.65 -9.20 -8.63
C SER A 116 -16.98 -8.38 -9.89
N GLN A 117 -16.84 -7.06 -9.83
CA GLN A 117 -17.05 -6.16 -10.97
C GLN A 117 -15.97 -6.32 -12.07
N LEU A 118 -14.81 -6.90 -11.76
CA LEU A 118 -13.80 -7.23 -12.77
C LEU A 118 -14.18 -8.40 -13.68
N GLY A 119 -15.39 -8.98 -13.50
CA GLY A 119 -16.09 -9.80 -14.49
C GLY A 119 -15.42 -11.10 -14.89
N GLY A 120 -14.59 -11.69 -14.03
CA GLY A 120 -13.95 -12.99 -14.31
C GLY A 120 -12.80 -12.96 -15.34
N SER A 121 -12.50 -11.82 -15.94
CA SER A 121 -11.37 -11.61 -16.85
C SER A 121 -10.06 -11.33 -16.09
N VAL A 122 -9.85 -12.03 -14.96
CA VAL A 122 -8.72 -11.78 -14.08
C VAL A 122 -7.69 -12.90 -14.23
N ASP A 123 -6.46 -12.53 -14.55
CA ASP A 123 -5.32 -13.44 -14.53
C ASP A 123 -4.91 -13.69 -13.05
N VAL A 124 -5.27 -14.89 -12.56
CA VAL A 124 -4.99 -15.32 -11.17
C VAL A 124 -3.50 -15.22 -10.84
N ALA A 125 -2.61 -15.49 -11.80
CA ALA A 125 -1.17 -15.40 -11.57
C ALA A 125 -0.71 -13.94 -11.35
N GLN A 126 -1.41 -12.96 -11.93
CA GLN A 126 -1.14 -11.54 -11.66
C GLN A 126 -1.65 -11.14 -10.27
N VAL A 127 -2.83 -11.61 -9.87
CA VAL A 127 -3.36 -11.36 -8.52
C VAL A 127 -2.45 -11.95 -7.46
N GLU A 128 -2.00 -13.20 -7.63
CA GLU A 128 -1.03 -13.83 -6.71
C GLU A 128 0.27 -13.02 -6.59
N ARG A 129 0.76 -12.47 -7.69
CA ARG A 129 1.95 -11.60 -7.66
C ARG A 129 1.70 -10.32 -6.89
N ALA A 130 0.56 -9.67 -7.10
CA ALA A 130 0.17 -8.48 -6.36
C ALA A 130 0.07 -8.76 -4.85
N CYS A 131 -0.44 -9.92 -4.47
CA CYS A 131 -0.55 -10.35 -3.09
C CYS A 131 0.80 -10.68 -2.40
N LYS A 132 1.87 -10.87 -3.15
CA LYS A 132 3.21 -11.21 -2.63
C LYS A 132 4.14 -9.98 -2.47
N VAL A 133 3.66 -8.79 -2.82
CA VAL A 133 4.38 -7.53 -2.63
C VAL A 133 4.27 -7.08 -1.18
#